data_36b0867cfa8fbed5d998b7e3b48e4cde
#
_entry.id   36b0867cfa8fbed5d998b7e3b48e4cde
#
_cell.length_a   1.000
_cell.length_b   1.000
_cell.length_c   1.000
_cell.angle_alpha   90.00
_cell.angle_beta   90.00
_cell.angle_gamma   90.00
#
_symmetry.space_group_name_H-M   'P 1'
#
loop_
_entity.id
_entity.type
_entity.pdbx_description
1 polymer ?
#
loop_
_entity_poly.entity_id
_entity_poly.type
_entity_poly.pdbx_seq_one_letter_code
_entity_poly.pdbx_strand_id
1 'polypeptide(L)'
;MKTKKYSKGFTLVELLVVIAIIGILAAIVLVGLAGSRDRARQASAMETVRSVMPLLADCNMRGITVTAVGIGSGGGATNCPAAATYPALNAGSTVGCTYTAGTTTTIPVTCASGTFTCDFGTNMNCQ
;
A
#
# COMPACT_ATOMS: atom_id res chain seq x y z
N MET A 1 -57.86 35.50 8.83
CA MET A 1 -56.90 35.25 9.97
C MET A 1 -55.64 34.66 9.45
N LYS A 2 -54.50 35.37 9.52
CA LYS A 2 -53.19 34.82 9.15
C LYS A 2 -52.55 34.15 10.38
N THR A 3 -52.43 32.84 10.38
CA THR A 3 -51.73 32.09 11.43
C THR A 3 -50.22 32.34 11.33
N LYS A 4 -49.66 32.98 12.33
CA LYS A 4 -48.24 33.23 12.49
C LYS A 4 -47.55 31.88 12.79
N LYS A 5 -46.83 31.28 11.81
CA LYS A 5 -45.97 30.12 12.07
C LYS A 5 -44.77 30.56 12.93
N TYR A 6 -44.74 30.10 14.16
CA TYR A 6 -43.56 30.25 15.02
C TYR A 6 -42.48 29.33 14.49
N SER A 7 -41.43 29.87 13.91
CA SER A 7 -40.20 29.11 13.63
C SER A 7 -39.47 28.82 14.97
N LYS A 8 -39.34 27.56 15.32
CA LYS A 8 -38.54 27.15 16.46
C LYS A 8 -37.08 27.47 16.13
N GLY A 9 -36.45 28.38 16.85
CA GLY A 9 -35.04 28.70 16.72
C GLY A 9 -34.19 27.62 17.41
N PHE A 10 -33.01 27.33 16.86
CA PHE A 10 -32.01 26.46 17.46
C PHE A 10 -31.36 27.16 18.66
N THR A 11 -31.15 26.44 19.74
CA THR A 11 -30.41 26.97 20.91
C THR A 11 -28.90 26.87 20.70
N LEU A 12 -28.15 27.81 21.27
CA LEU A 12 -26.69 27.81 21.21
C LEU A 12 -26.11 26.53 21.85
N VAL A 13 -26.77 26.03 22.89
CA VAL A 13 -26.34 24.79 23.59
C VAL A 13 -26.52 23.55 22.71
N GLU A 14 -27.60 23.44 21.96
CA GLU A 14 -27.80 22.33 21.00
C GLU A 14 -26.70 22.27 19.96
N LEU A 15 -26.29 23.42 19.42
CA LEU A 15 -25.20 23.48 18.45
C LEU A 15 -23.86 23.08 19.10
N LEU A 16 -23.59 23.58 20.31
CA LEU A 16 -22.35 23.30 21.03
C LEU A 16 -22.17 21.82 21.36
N VAL A 17 -23.24 21.13 21.79
CA VAL A 17 -23.22 19.69 22.07
C VAL A 17 -22.95 18.88 20.81
N VAL A 18 -23.56 19.25 19.69
CA VAL A 18 -23.35 18.54 18.40
C VAL A 18 -21.88 18.62 17.96
N ILE A 19 -21.29 19.81 17.98
CA ILE A 19 -19.88 19.95 17.58
C ILE A 19 -18.92 19.24 18.56
N ALA A 20 -19.24 19.19 19.85
CA ALA A 20 -18.47 18.44 20.83
C ALA A 20 -18.48 16.92 20.54
N ILE A 21 -19.65 16.36 20.22
CA ILE A 21 -19.78 14.94 19.88
C ILE A 21 -19.04 14.63 18.56
N ILE A 22 -19.20 15.47 17.54
CA ILE A 22 -18.49 15.29 16.26
C ILE A 22 -16.96 15.35 16.47
N GLY A 23 -16.48 16.26 17.32
CA GLY A 23 -15.05 16.38 17.65
C GLY A 23 -14.48 15.11 18.28
N ILE A 24 -15.20 14.52 19.23
CA ILE A 24 -14.79 13.25 19.87
C ILE A 24 -14.77 12.10 18.86
N LEU A 25 -15.85 11.97 18.06
CA LEU A 25 -15.93 10.90 17.07
C LEU A 25 -14.84 11.02 15.99
N ALA A 26 -14.58 12.23 15.49
CA ALA A 26 -13.52 12.50 14.53
C ALA A 26 -12.13 12.11 15.07
N ALA A 27 -11.85 12.42 16.35
CA ALA A 27 -10.57 12.07 16.97
C ALA A 27 -10.34 10.55 17.00
N ILE A 28 -11.34 9.76 17.35
CA ILE A 28 -11.24 8.28 17.38
C ILE A 28 -11.01 7.70 15.98
N VAL A 29 -11.72 8.20 14.98
CA VAL A 29 -11.61 7.74 13.58
C VAL A 29 -10.21 8.02 13.02
N LEU A 30 -9.65 9.20 13.28
CA LEU A 30 -8.33 9.58 12.76
C LEU A 30 -7.21 8.66 13.29
N VAL A 31 -7.27 8.28 14.56
CA VAL A 31 -6.26 7.37 15.15
C VAL A 31 -6.33 5.96 14.53
N GLY A 32 -7.53 5.45 14.24
CA GLY A 32 -7.72 4.12 13.64
C GLY A 32 -7.32 4.03 12.16
N LEU A 33 -7.36 5.15 11.43
CA LEU A 33 -7.09 5.15 9.99
C LEU A 33 -5.61 5.05 9.61
N ALA A 34 -4.68 5.51 10.45
CA ALA A 34 -3.25 5.50 10.14
C ALA A 34 -2.74 4.07 9.89
N GLY A 35 -2.96 3.15 10.82
CA GLY A 35 -2.52 1.76 10.68
C GLY A 35 -3.21 0.99 9.54
N SER A 36 -4.46 1.32 9.23
CA SER A 36 -5.18 0.72 8.09
C SER A 36 -4.60 1.14 6.75
N ARG A 37 -4.19 2.40 6.63
CA ARG A 37 -3.53 2.92 5.42
C ARG A 37 -2.19 2.25 5.14
N ASP A 38 -1.38 2.03 6.17
CA ASP A 38 -0.07 1.40 6.01
C ASP A 38 -0.20 -0.07 5.60
N ARG A 39 -1.16 -0.80 6.18
CA ARG A 39 -1.49 -2.17 5.73
C ARG A 39 -2.00 -2.22 4.28
N ALA A 40 -2.83 -1.26 3.88
CA ALA A 40 -3.30 -1.16 2.50
C ALA A 40 -2.16 -0.88 1.52
N ARG A 41 -1.21 -0.03 1.89
CA ARG A 41 -0.01 0.25 1.09
C ARG A 41 0.89 -0.99 0.95
N GLN A 42 1.07 -1.74 2.02
CA GLN A 42 1.81 -3.01 2.00
C GLN A 42 1.13 -4.02 1.07
N ALA A 43 -0.20 -4.19 1.17
CA ALA A 43 -0.96 -5.07 0.30
C ALA A 43 -0.86 -4.65 -1.18
N SER A 44 -0.92 -3.35 -1.47
CA SER A 44 -0.75 -2.81 -2.81
C SER A 44 0.67 -3.03 -3.36
N ALA A 45 1.70 -2.87 -2.51
CA ALA A 45 3.08 -3.16 -2.89
C ALA A 45 3.28 -4.65 -3.18
N MET A 46 2.70 -5.52 -2.37
CA MET A 46 2.74 -6.97 -2.56
C MET A 46 2.10 -7.38 -3.89
N GLU A 47 0.94 -6.83 -4.23
CA GLU A 47 0.26 -7.09 -5.50
C GLU A 47 1.08 -6.57 -6.69
N THR A 48 1.67 -5.39 -6.54
CA THR A 48 2.56 -4.81 -7.55
C THR A 48 3.77 -5.70 -7.83
N VAL A 49 4.40 -6.25 -6.80
CA VAL A 49 5.53 -7.18 -6.95
C VAL A 49 5.07 -8.52 -7.52
N ARG A 50 3.91 -9.04 -7.11
CA ARG A 50 3.34 -10.28 -7.65
C ARG A 50 3.10 -10.21 -9.15
N SER A 51 2.79 -9.06 -9.70
CA SER A 51 2.52 -8.90 -11.13
C SER A 51 3.70 -9.28 -12.03
N VAL A 52 4.93 -9.15 -11.55
CA VAL A 52 6.14 -9.51 -12.34
C VAL A 52 6.65 -10.91 -12.02
N MET A 53 6.23 -11.55 -10.94
CA MET A 53 6.73 -12.87 -10.53
C MET A 53 6.60 -13.96 -11.60
N PRO A 54 5.46 -14.10 -12.32
CA PRO A 54 5.33 -15.12 -13.35
C PRO A 54 6.36 -14.98 -14.47
N LEU A 55 6.69 -13.74 -14.83
CA LEU A 55 7.67 -13.44 -15.86
C LEU A 55 9.09 -13.79 -15.38
N LEU A 56 9.41 -13.46 -14.14
CA LEU A 56 10.71 -13.78 -13.54
C LEU A 56 10.89 -15.31 -13.36
N ALA A 57 9.82 -16.00 -12.98
CA ALA A 57 9.81 -17.45 -12.87
C ALA A 57 10.03 -18.14 -14.23
N ASP A 58 9.39 -17.67 -15.29
CA ASP A 58 9.60 -18.18 -16.66
C ASP A 58 11.07 -17.99 -17.09
N CYS A 59 11.66 -16.82 -16.83
CA CYS A 59 13.07 -16.58 -17.08
C CYS A 59 13.98 -17.56 -16.33
N ASN A 60 13.73 -17.76 -15.04
CA ASN A 60 14.51 -18.67 -14.20
C ASN A 60 14.40 -20.12 -14.71
N MET A 61 13.20 -20.57 -15.12
CA MET A 61 12.99 -21.90 -15.71
C MET A 61 13.73 -22.08 -17.05
N ARG A 62 13.94 -21.01 -17.81
CA ARG A 62 14.72 -21.03 -19.06
C ARG A 62 16.23 -20.95 -18.83
N GLY A 63 16.69 -20.96 -17.60
CA GLY A 63 18.11 -20.85 -17.24
C GLY A 63 18.70 -19.44 -17.40
N ILE A 64 17.87 -18.41 -17.54
CA ILE A 64 18.30 -17.02 -17.59
C ILE A 64 18.45 -16.51 -16.18
N THR A 65 19.63 -16.10 -15.79
CA THR A 65 19.89 -15.53 -14.46
C THR A 65 19.21 -14.17 -14.35
N VAL A 66 18.22 -14.07 -13.47
CA VAL A 66 17.56 -12.81 -13.15
C VAL A 66 18.48 -11.92 -12.32
N THR A 67 18.60 -10.65 -12.68
CA THR A 67 19.34 -9.69 -11.85
C THR A 67 18.60 -9.47 -10.55
N ALA A 68 19.29 -9.59 -9.42
CA ALA A 68 18.72 -9.32 -8.10
C ALA A 68 18.20 -7.87 -8.02
N VAL A 69 17.08 -7.67 -7.34
CA VAL A 69 16.56 -6.32 -7.09
C VAL A 69 17.53 -5.56 -6.19
N GLY A 70 17.85 -4.33 -6.58
CA GLY A 70 18.65 -3.41 -5.77
C GLY A 70 17.82 -2.71 -4.69
N ILE A 71 18.52 -2.04 -3.78
CA ILE A 71 17.88 -1.23 -2.72
C ILE A 71 17.27 0.03 -3.34
N GLY A 72 16.03 0.36 -2.98
CA GLY A 72 15.38 1.61 -3.37
C GLY A 72 13.94 1.44 -3.84
N SER A 73 13.49 2.35 -4.68
CA SER A 73 12.10 2.41 -5.15
C SER A 73 11.79 1.54 -6.38
N GLY A 74 12.76 0.74 -6.88
CA GLY A 74 12.55 -0.14 -8.03
C GLY A 74 12.87 0.52 -9.38
N GLY A 75 12.37 -0.07 -10.46
CA GLY A 75 12.61 0.39 -11.83
C GLY A 75 13.87 -0.17 -12.49
N GLY A 76 14.63 -1.03 -11.79
CA GLY A 76 15.82 -1.70 -12.34
C GLY A 76 15.48 -2.82 -13.32
N ALA A 77 16.36 -3.06 -14.30
CA ALA A 77 16.22 -4.14 -15.26
C ALA A 77 16.43 -5.51 -14.60
N THR A 78 15.65 -6.49 -15.06
CA THR A 78 15.71 -7.88 -14.55
C THR A 78 16.58 -8.81 -15.39
N ASN A 79 17.19 -8.35 -16.48
CA ASN A 79 17.84 -9.15 -17.54
C ASN A 79 16.91 -10.15 -18.25
N CYS A 80 15.63 -10.12 -17.99
CA CYS A 80 14.66 -10.94 -18.71
C CYS A 80 14.40 -10.37 -20.11
N PRO A 81 14.39 -11.19 -21.18
CA PRO A 81 14.24 -10.72 -22.56
C PRO A 81 12.92 -10.00 -22.87
N ALA A 82 11.88 -10.21 -22.06
CA ALA A 82 10.57 -9.57 -22.21
C ALA A 82 10.50 -8.15 -21.66
N ALA A 83 11.63 -7.45 -21.51
CA ALA A 83 11.72 -6.09 -20.97
C ALA A 83 11.14 -5.94 -19.57
N ALA A 84 11.20 -7.00 -18.76
CA ALA A 84 10.76 -6.93 -17.38
C ALA A 84 11.66 -5.98 -16.59
N THR A 85 11.03 -5.05 -15.93
CA THR A 85 11.65 -4.21 -14.91
C THR A 85 10.98 -4.48 -13.58
N TYR A 86 11.71 -4.32 -12.50
CA TYR A 86 11.09 -4.32 -11.18
C TYR A 86 10.12 -3.12 -11.08
N PRO A 87 8.86 -3.34 -10.68
CA PRO A 87 7.89 -2.25 -10.60
C PRO A 87 8.38 -1.15 -9.67
N ALA A 88 8.09 0.10 -10.00
CA ALA A 88 8.40 1.20 -9.10
C ALA A 88 7.51 1.15 -7.85
N LEU A 89 8.14 1.23 -6.68
CA LEU A 89 7.50 1.38 -5.38
C LEU A 89 7.70 2.81 -4.87
N ASN A 90 7.15 3.11 -3.69
CA ASN A 90 7.22 4.41 -3.02
C ASN A 90 6.54 5.55 -3.78
N ALA A 91 5.51 5.22 -4.58
CA ALA A 91 4.67 6.20 -5.28
C ALA A 91 3.19 5.77 -5.23
N GLY A 92 2.28 6.73 -5.25
CA GLY A 92 0.84 6.45 -5.27
C GLY A 92 0.39 5.55 -4.12
N SER A 93 -0.18 4.39 -4.44
CA SER A 93 -0.68 3.41 -3.46
C SER A 93 0.41 2.64 -2.72
N THR A 94 1.68 2.75 -3.13
CA THR A 94 2.82 2.03 -2.54
C THR A 94 3.76 2.95 -1.77
N VAL A 95 3.37 4.19 -1.50
CA VAL A 95 4.17 5.16 -0.73
C VAL A 95 4.59 4.57 0.63
N GLY A 96 5.88 4.70 0.95
CA GLY A 96 6.48 4.15 2.17
C GLY A 96 6.95 2.70 2.04
N CYS A 97 6.91 2.11 0.83
CA CYS A 97 7.47 0.80 0.54
C CYS A 97 8.71 0.93 -0.35
N THR A 98 9.78 0.20 -0.03
CA THR A 98 11.02 0.17 -0.81
C THR A 98 11.57 -1.26 -0.87
N TYR A 99 12.29 -1.55 -1.94
CA TYR A 99 13.04 -2.80 -2.04
C TYR A 99 14.24 -2.77 -1.10
N THR A 100 14.53 -3.91 -0.47
CA THR A 100 15.80 -4.18 0.17
C THR A 100 16.64 -5.11 -0.72
N ALA A 101 17.89 -5.39 -0.33
CA ALA A 101 18.75 -6.24 -1.16
C ALA A 101 18.16 -7.63 -1.30
N GLY A 102 17.78 -7.99 -2.53
CA GLY A 102 17.23 -9.29 -2.90
C GLY A 102 18.31 -10.27 -3.37
N THR A 103 17.86 -11.46 -3.75
CA THR A 103 18.67 -12.47 -4.42
C THR A 103 18.18 -12.65 -5.87
N THR A 104 18.77 -13.59 -6.59
CA THR A 104 18.33 -13.95 -7.95
C THR A 104 16.96 -14.64 -8.01
N THR A 105 16.37 -14.97 -6.87
CA THR A 105 15.09 -15.66 -6.75
C THR A 105 14.12 -15.01 -5.76
N THR A 106 14.56 -14.00 -5.00
CA THR A 106 13.73 -13.36 -3.97
C THR A 106 13.68 -11.85 -4.12
N ILE A 107 12.54 -11.29 -3.81
CA ILE A 107 12.27 -9.85 -3.85
C ILE A 107 11.78 -9.42 -2.47
N PRO A 108 12.68 -8.95 -1.58
CA PRO A 108 12.27 -8.43 -0.28
C PRO A 108 11.87 -6.97 -0.38
N VAL A 109 10.79 -6.62 0.32
CA VAL A 109 10.24 -5.27 0.37
C VAL A 109 9.99 -4.87 1.83
N THR A 110 10.36 -3.66 2.17
CA THR A 110 10.08 -3.05 3.49
C THR A 110 9.08 -1.91 3.31
N CYS A 111 8.01 -1.94 4.10
CA CYS A 111 6.99 -0.90 4.20
C CYS A 111 6.91 -0.38 5.64
N ALA A 112 6.20 0.73 5.87
CA ALA A 112 5.96 1.27 7.22
C ALA A 112 5.23 0.30 8.15
N SER A 113 4.38 -0.59 7.59
CA SER A 113 3.63 -1.62 8.33
C SER A 113 4.39 -2.92 8.58
N GLY A 114 5.53 -3.14 7.92
CA GLY A 114 6.33 -4.36 8.03
C GLY A 114 7.05 -4.73 6.74
N THR A 115 7.78 -5.84 6.79
CA THR A 115 8.51 -6.39 5.65
C THR A 115 7.79 -7.60 5.10
N PHE A 116 7.92 -7.83 3.80
CA PHE A 116 7.53 -9.08 3.15
C PHE A 116 8.57 -9.47 2.10
N THR A 117 8.63 -10.76 1.77
CA THR A 117 9.52 -11.29 0.73
C THR A 117 8.72 -12.10 -0.26
N CYS A 118 8.88 -11.82 -1.54
CA CYS A 118 8.31 -12.62 -2.62
C CYS A 118 9.37 -13.55 -3.19
N ASP A 119 9.08 -14.84 -3.26
CA ASP A 119 9.95 -15.87 -3.84
C ASP A 119 9.34 -16.33 -5.16
N PHE A 120 10.07 -16.16 -6.26
CA PHE A 120 9.70 -16.64 -7.60
C PHE A 120 10.49 -17.86 -8.06
N GLY A 121 11.44 -18.32 -7.25
CA GLY A 121 12.28 -19.49 -7.57
C GLY A 121 11.66 -20.82 -7.19
N THR A 122 10.93 -20.89 -6.08
CA THR A 122 10.41 -22.16 -5.54
C THR A 122 8.90 -22.18 -5.34
N ASN A 123 8.34 -21.20 -4.66
CA ASN A 123 6.95 -21.25 -4.19
C ASN A 123 6.00 -20.25 -4.88
N MET A 124 6.53 -19.29 -5.64
CA MET A 124 5.78 -18.18 -6.23
C MET A 124 4.85 -17.49 -5.24
N ASN A 125 5.31 -17.29 -4.01
CA ASN A 125 4.53 -16.73 -2.91
C ASN A 125 5.22 -15.51 -2.28
N CYS A 126 4.40 -14.62 -1.73
CA CYS A 126 4.84 -13.49 -0.90
C CYS A 126 4.38 -13.71 0.54
N GLN A 127 5.27 -13.56 1.52
CA GLN A 127 4.99 -13.70 2.94
C GLN A 127 5.82 -12.75 3.79
#